data_b153bc618cb2b3229ecc6396d70ef36b
#
_entry.id   b153bc618cb2b3229ecc6396d70ef36b
#
_cell.length_a   1.000
_cell.length_b   1.000
_cell.length_c   1.000
_cell.angle_alpha   90.00
_cell.angle_beta   90.00
_cell.angle_gamma   90.00
#
_symmetry.space_group_name_H-M   'P 1'
#
loop_
_entity.id
_entity.type
_entity.pdbx_description
1 polymer ?
#
loop_
_entity_poly.entity_id
_entity_poly.type
_entity_poly.pdbx_seq_one_letter_code
_entity_poly.pdbx_strand_id
1 'polypeptide(L)'
;LGVDMLAAGIGNIHGKYPANWPGLSFETLAAVKEKIGDMPLVLHGGTGIPADMIQKAISLGVSKINVNTECQLSFADATRKYIEAGKDLEGKGFDPRKLLAPGCEAIKETVREKINLFGSAGKA
;
A
#
# COMPACT_ATOMS: atom_id res chain seq x y z
N LEU A 1 -13.23 -11.99 22.62
CA LEU A 1 -12.57 -10.72 22.95
C LEU A 1 -13.30 -9.49 22.41
N GLY A 2 -14.29 -9.62 21.55
CA GLY A 2 -15.09 -8.51 21.01
C GLY A 2 -14.31 -7.56 20.11
N VAL A 3 -13.32 -8.07 19.36
CA VAL A 3 -12.60 -7.27 18.36
C VAL A 3 -13.38 -7.21 17.04
N ASP A 4 -13.27 -6.07 16.34
CA ASP A 4 -14.03 -5.82 15.10
C ASP A 4 -13.35 -6.39 13.85
N MET A 5 -12.02 -6.56 13.87
CA MET A 5 -11.24 -7.12 12.77
C MET A 5 -9.91 -7.70 13.27
N LEU A 6 -9.35 -8.63 12.51
CA LEU A 6 -8.11 -9.32 12.86
C LEU A 6 -7.01 -9.07 11.82
N ALA A 7 -5.85 -8.59 12.27
CA ALA A 7 -4.63 -8.56 11.48
C ALA A 7 -3.78 -9.81 11.76
N ALA A 8 -3.85 -10.80 10.89
CA ALA A 8 -3.08 -12.03 11.00
C ALA A 8 -1.77 -11.94 10.22
N GLY A 9 -0.68 -12.50 10.78
CA GLY A 9 0.57 -12.70 10.08
C GLY A 9 0.47 -13.86 9.10
N ILE A 10 0.58 -13.60 7.81
CA ILE A 10 0.53 -14.59 6.74
C ILE A 10 1.78 -14.53 5.82
N GLY A 11 2.93 -14.17 6.39
CA GLY A 11 4.17 -13.98 5.64
C GLY A 11 4.39 -12.55 5.14
N ASN A 12 3.49 -11.64 5.48
CA ASN A 12 3.63 -10.20 5.19
C ASN A 12 4.63 -9.54 6.14
N ILE A 13 5.38 -8.56 5.62
CA ILE A 13 6.33 -7.75 6.38
C ILE A 13 6.06 -6.26 6.15
N HIS A 14 6.61 -5.39 7.01
CA HIS A 14 6.57 -3.95 6.79
C HIS A 14 7.81 -3.48 6.01
N GLY A 15 7.62 -2.52 5.11
CA GLY A 15 8.70 -1.95 4.30
C GLY A 15 8.91 -2.68 2.97
N LYS A 16 10.17 -2.74 2.52
CA LYS A 16 10.52 -3.41 1.26
C LYS A 16 10.69 -4.91 1.47
N TYR A 17 10.06 -5.70 0.62
CA TYR A 17 10.23 -7.15 0.63
C TYR A 17 11.60 -7.56 0.09
N PRO A 18 12.27 -8.54 0.72
CA PRO A 18 13.53 -9.07 0.20
C PRO A 18 13.30 -9.89 -1.08
N ALA A 19 14.34 -10.00 -1.92
CA ALA A 19 14.24 -10.70 -3.19
C ALA A 19 13.90 -12.20 -3.06
N ASN A 20 14.23 -12.80 -1.92
CA ASN A 20 13.96 -14.20 -1.62
C ASN A 20 12.67 -14.42 -0.80
N TRP A 21 11.79 -13.42 -0.74
CA TRP A 21 10.52 -13.56 -0.05
C TRP A 21 9.62 -14.62 -0.73
N PRO A 22 9.13 -15.62 0.03
CA PRO A 22 8.40 -16.74 -0.57
C PRO A 22 6.94 -16.41 -0.96
N GLY A 23 6.46 -15.22 -0.66
CA GLY A 23 5.07 -14.82 -0.88
C GLY A 23 4.20 -14.91 0.36
N LEU A 24 2.89 -14.61 0.19
CA LEU A 24 1.89 -14.77 1.24
C LEU A 24 1.50 -16.23 1.40
N SER A 25 1.30 -16.65 2.66
CA SER A 25 0.76 -17.99 2.97
C SER A 25 -0.78 -17.97 2.88
N PHE A 26 -1.31 -18.37 1.74
CA PHE A 26 -2.75 -18.49 1.53
C PHE A 26 -3.37 -19.64 2.31
N GLU A 27 -2.60 -20.69 2.59
CA GLU A 27 -3.03 -21.77 3.46
C GLU A 27 -3.30 -21.28 4.89
N THR A 28 -2.38 -20.50 5.45
CA THR A 28 -2.56 -19.87 6.76
C THR A 28 -3.74 -18.90 6.75
N LEU A 29 -3.89 -18.09 5.68
CA LEU A 29 -5.00 -17.16 5.54
C LEU A 29 -6.35 -17.88 5.54
N ALA A 30 -6.48 -18.97 4.77
CA ALA A 30 -7.69 -19.77 4.69
C ALA A 30 -8.02 -20.43 6.06
N ALA A 31 -7.02 -21.01 6.73
CA ALA A 31 -7.19 -21.62 8.05
C ALA A 31 -7.61 -20.60 9.13
N VAL A 32 -7.08 -19.38 9.07
CA VAL A 32 -7.52 -18.30 9.95
C VAL A 32 -8.96 -17.91 9.64
N LYS A 33 -9.30 -17.72 8.36
CA LYS A 33 -10.67 -17.34 7.93
C LYS A 33 -11.71 -18.37 8.37
N GLU A 34 -11.41 -19.66 8.26
CA GLU A 34 -12.28 -20.74 8.73
C GLU A 34 -12.61 -20.60 10.23
N LYS A 35 -11.62 -20.23 11.04
CA LYS A 35 -11.79 -20.10 12.50
C LYS A 35 -12.52 -18.84 12.94
N ILE A 36 -12.37 -17.73 12.21
CA ILE A 36 -12.95 -16.43 12.59
C ILE A 36 -14.29 -16.13 11.93
N GLY A 37 -14.75 -16.96 11.00
CA GLY A 37 -16.03 -16.78 10.29
C GLY A 37 -16.07 -15.46 9.52
N ASP A 38 -17.09 -14.63 9.78
CA ASP A 38 -17.34 -13.38 9.04
C ASP A 38 -16.47 -12.20 9.49
N MET A 39 -15.62 -12.37 10.51
CA MET A 39 -14.73 -11.29 10.96
C MET A 39 -13.83 -10.79 9.83
N PRO A 40 -13.78 -9.46 9.59
CA PRO A 40 -12.90 -8.89 8.56
C PRO A 40 -11.42 -9.12 8.87
N LEU A 41 -10.64 -9.44 7.83
CA LEU A 41 -9.18 -9.59 7.93
C LEU A 41 -8.46 -8.34 7.43
N VAL A 42 -7.37 -8.01 8.10
CA VAL A 42 -6.49 -6.89 7.76
C VAL A 42 -5.13 -7.42 7.30
N LEU A 43 -4.68 -6.97 6.15
CA LEU A 43 -3.32 -7.22 5.64
C LEU A 43 -2.44 -5.98 5.88
N HIS A 44 -1.41 -6.13 6.68
CA HIS A 44 -0.36 -5.12 6.85
C HIS A 44 0.76 -5.32 5.82
N GLY A 45 1.57 -4.26 5.60
CA GLY A 45 2.74 -4.34 4.72
C GLY A 45 2.38 -4.53 3.24
N GLY A 46 1.32 -3.90 2.76
CA GLY A 46 0.81 -4.06 1.38
C GLY A 46 1.72 -3.53 0.27
N THR A 47 2.86 -2.89 0.61
CA THR A 47 3.79 -2.34 -0.38
C THR A 47 4.61 -3.45 -1.04
N GLY A 48 4.59 -3.54 -2.37
CA GLY A 48 5.44 -4.46 -3.13
C GLY A 48 4.95 -5.91 -3.18
N ILE A 49 3.78 -6.22 -2.63
CA ILE A 49 3.13 -7.52 -2.85
C ILE A 49 2.60 -7.56 -4.29
N PRO A 50 2.85 -8.64 -5.06
CA PRO A 50 2.30 -8.80 -6.40
C PRO A 50 0.77 -8.66 -6.47
N ALA A 51 0.27 -8.06 -7.55
CA ALA A 51 -1.15 -7.75 -7.70
C ALA A 51 -2.06 -8.99 -7.60
N ASP A 52 -1.65 -10.10 -8.19
CA ASP A 52 -2.35 -11.37 -8.14
C ASP A 52 -2.47 -11.92 -6.71
N MET A 53 -1.40 -11.79 -5.92
CA MET A 53 -1.42 -12.18 -4.50
C MET A 53 -2.36 -11.30 -3.67
N ILE A 54 -2.38 -9.99 -3.93
CA ILE A 54 -3.32 -9.06 -3.29
C ILE A 54 -4.76 -9.44 -3.62
N GLN A 55 -5.07 -9.65 -4.89
CA GLN A 55 -6.42 -10.03 -5.32
C GLN A 55 -6.86 -11.38 -4.74
N LYS A 56 -5.93 -12.35 -4.68
CA LYS A 56 -6.20 -13.64 -4.04
C LYS A 56 -6.44 -13.49 -2.53
N ALA A 57 -5.66 -12.67 -1.84
CA ALA A 57 -5.87 -12.40 -0.41
C ALA A 57 -7.25 -11.76 -0.16
N ILE A 58 -7.67 -10.82 -1.01
CA ILE A 58 -9.00 -10.20 -0.95
C ILE A 58 -10.10 -11.24 -1.15
N SER A 59 -9.96 -12.12 -2.14
CA SER A 59 -10.94 -13.20 -2.40
C SER A 59 -11.06 -14.19 -1.23
N LEU A 60 -10.03 -14.29 -0.40
CA LEU A 60 -10.00 -15.13 0.81
C LEU A 60 -10.41 -14.40 2.10
N GLY A 61 -10.93 -13.16 1.99
CA GLY A 61 -11.53 -12.46 3.12
C GLY A 61 -10.73 -11.30 3.70
N VAL A 62 -9.62 -10.90 3.08
CA VAL A 62 -8.94 -9.64 3.43
C VAL A 62 -9.84 -8.48 3.00
N SER A 63 -10.23 -7.65 3.96
CA SER A 63 -11.15 -6.52 3.77
C SER A 63 -10.48 -5.16 3.94
N LYS A 64 -9.28 -5.11 4.51
CA LYS A 64 -8.48 -3.89 4.71
C LYS A 64 -7.01 -4.18 4.44
N ILE A 65 -6.35 -3.29 3.68
CA ILE A 65 -4.92 -3.39 3.36
C ILE A 65 -4.23 -2.09 3.73
N ASN A 66 -3.15 -2.16 4.51
CA ASN A 66 -2.36 -1.00 4.87
C ASN A 66 -1.20 -0.81 3.89
N VAL A 67 -1.15 0.37 3.27
CA VAL A 67 -0.08 0.79 2.35
C VAL A 67 0.53 2.09 2.86
N ASN A 68 1.82 2.11 3.13
CA ASN A 68 2.54 3.31 3.56
C ASN A 68 3.84 3.54 2.79
N THR A 69 4.74 2.56 2.80
CA THR A 69 6.08 2.70 2.22
C THR A 69 6.04 3.11 0.75
N GLU A 70 5.12 2.59 -0.04
CA GLU A 70 4.96 2.93 -1.45
C GLU A 70 4.59 4.40 -1.65
N CYS A 71 3.71 4.94 -0.81
CA CYS A 71 3.37 6.36 -0.82
C CYS A 71 4.58 7.24 -0.48
N GLN A 72 5.40 6.83 0.50
CA GLN A 72 6.60 7.54 0.88
C GLN A 72 7.66 7.51 -0.24
N LEU A 73 7.83 6.36 -0.89
CA LEU A 73 8.78 6.21 -1.99
C LEU A 73 8.38 7.05 -3.22
N SER A 74 7.11 7.05 -3.59
CA SER A 74 6.62 7.86 -4.71
C SER A 74 6.77 9.36 -4.43
N PHE A 75 6.48 9.80 -3.21
CA PHE A 75 6.70 11.19 -2.79
C PHE A 75 8.18 11.57 -2.90
N ALA A 76 9.07 10.75 -2.33
CA ALA A 76 10.50 11.03 -2.32
C ALA A 76 11.09 11.06 -3.73
N ASP A 77 10.69 10.15 -4.60
CA ASP A 77 11.14 10.09 -5.99
C ASP A 77 10.72 11.33 -6.80
N ALA A 78 9.44 11.71 -6.70
CA ALA A 78 8.93 12.89 -7.39
C ALA A 78 9.59 14.20 -6.91
N THR A 79 9.81 14.33 -5.59
CA THR A 79 10.50 15.47 -5.00
C THR A 79 11.96 15.52 -5.44
N ARG A 80 12.66 14.38 -5.48
CA ARG A 80 14.03 14.28 -5.98
C ARG A 80 14.13 14.71 -7.44
N LYS A 81 13.26 14.21 -8.30
CA LYS A 81 13.21 14.60 -9.72
C LYS A 81 12.99 16.10 -9.91
N TYR A 82 12.18 16.73 -9.06
CA TYR A 82 11.96 18.18 -9.08
C TYR A 82 13.27 18.95 -8.79
N ILE A 83 14.02 18.51 -7.78
CA ILE A 83 15.30 19.12 -7.38
C ILE A 83 16.39 18.84 -8.44
N GLU A 84 16.52 17.60 -8.91
CA GLU A 84 17.49 17.21 -9.93
C GLU A 84 17.27 17.96 -11.26
N ALA A 85 16.03 18.34 -11.57
CA ALA A 85 15.70 19.19 -12.70
C ALA A 85 15.97 20.68 -12.48
N GLY A 86 16.51 21.09 -11.32
CA GLY A 86 16.83 22.47 -10.98
C GLY A 86 15.61 23.38 -10.78
N LYS A 87 14.41 22.83 -10.68
CA LYS A 87 13.17 23.60 -10.59
C LYS A 87 13.03 24.39 -9.28
N ASP A 88 13.70 23.95 -8.23
CA ASP A 88 13.81 24.65 -6.96
C ASP A 88 14.59 25.96 -7.07
N LEU A 89 15.49 26.08 -8.08
CA LEU A 89 16.29 27.27 -8.36
C LEU A 89 15.57 28.28 -9.27
N GLU A 90 14.46 27.91 -9.90
CA GLU A 90 13.70 28.76 -10.82
C GLU A 90 12.64 29.59 -10.09
N GLY A 91 12.72 30.92 -10.17
CA GLY A 91 11.74 31.82 -9.56
C GLY A 91 11.54 31.56 -8.06
N LYS A 92 10.34 31.12 -7.65
CA LYS A 92 10.02 30.70 -6.28
C LYS A 92 9.86 29.18 -6.17
N GLY A 93 10.62 28.39 -6.91
CA GLY A 93 10.58 26.93 -6.89
C GLY A 93 10.95 26.30 -5.55
N PHE A 94 11.73 27.00 -4.74
CA PHE A 94 12.10 26.65 -3.37
C PHE A 94 10.96 26.79 -2.33
N ASP A 95 9.85 27.46 -2.67
CA ASP A 95 8.68 27.55 -1.78
C ASP A 95 8.19 26.13 -1.46
N PRO A 96 8.05 25.74 -0.17
CA PRO A 96 7.65 24.38 0.21
C PRO A 96 6.37 23.90 -0.49
N ARG A 97 5.43 24.79 -0.76
CA ARG A 97 4.19 24.46 -1.47
C ARG A 97 4.46 23.99 -2.92
N LYS A 98 5.47 24.56 -3.57
CA LYS A 98 5.90 24.19 -4.93
C LYS A 98 6.84 22.99 -4.91
N LEU A 99 7.80 23.01 -3.99
CA LEU A 99 8.80 21.95 -3.84
C LEU A 99 8.17 20.59 -3.55
N LEU A 100 7.13 20.57 -2.72
CA LEU A 100 6.48 19.33 -2.27
C LEU A 100 5.27 18.95 -3.13
N ALA A 101 4.76 19.84 -3.97
CA ALA A 101 3.59 19.57 -4.81
C ALA A 101 3.74 18.32 -5.70
N PRO A 102 4.87 18.06 -6.39
CA PRO A 102 5.05 16.86 -7.18
C PRO A 102 4.96 15.57 -6.33
N GLY A 103 5.48 15.60 -5.11
CA GLY A 103 5.36 14.48 -4.16
C GLY A 103 3.91 14.21 -3.76
N CYS A 104 3.14 15.26 -3.51
CA CYS A 104 1.71 15.13 -3.20
C CYS A 104 0.92 14.51 -4.36
N GLU A 105 1.19 14.94 -5.60
CA GLU A 105 0.53 14.34 -6.77
C GLU A 105 0.93 12.88 -6.97
N ALA A 106 2.21 12.54 -6.74
CA ALA A 106 2.67 11.15 -6.81
C ALA A 106 1.98 10.23 -5.79
N ILE A 107 1.75 10.70 -4.56
CA ILE A 107 0.97 9.95 -3.57
C ILE A 107 -0.48 9.75 -4.04
N LYS A 108 -1.12 10.78 -4.61
CA LYS A 108 -2.50 10.66 -5.13
C LYS A 108 -2.59 9.59 -6.20
N GLU A 109 -1.61 9.52 -7.10
CA GLU A 109 -1.59 8.49 -8.14
C GLU A 109 -1.39 7.10 -7.54
N THR A 110 -0.44 6.92 -6.62
CA THR A 110 -0.27 5.67 -5.89
C THR A 110 -1.57 5.22 -5.21
N VAL A 111 -2.30 6.14 -4.56
CA VAL A 111 -3.59 5.83 -3.92
C VAL A 111 -4.65 5.42 -4.95
N ARG A 112 -4.74 6.09 -6.11
CA ARG A 112 -5.66 5.70 -7.20
C ARG A 112 -5.38 4.28 -7.70
N GLU A 113 -4.11 3.94 -7.91
CA GLU A 113 -3.71 2.59 -8.31
C GLU A 113 -4.15 1.55 -7.27
N LYS A 114 -3.97 1.82 -5.98
CA LYS A 114 -4.39 0.91 -4.91
C LYS A 114 -5.92 0.79 -4.81
N ILE A 115 -6.66 1.87 -4.95
CA ILE A 115 -8.13 1.84 -5.00
C ILE A 115 -8.62 0.90 -6.12
N ASN A 116 -8.02 1.00 -7.30
CA ASN A 116 -8.34 0.14 -8.43
C ASN A 116 -7.92 -1.32 -8.18
N LEU A 117 -6.69 -1.54 -7.73
CA LEU A 117 -6.14 -2.88 -7.45
C LEU A 117 -6.97 -3.63 -6.41
N PHE A 118 -7.41 -2.94 -5.35
CA PHE A 118 -8.20 -3.52 -4.26
C PHE A 118 -9.69 -3.68 -4.61
N GLY A 119 -10.11 -3.16 -5.76
CA GLY A 119 -11.49 -3.24 -6.23
C GLY A 119 -12.45 -2.38 -5.40
N SER A 120 -11.97 -1.29 -4.79
CA SER A 120 -12.78 -0.36 -3.99
C SER A 120 -13.26 0.88 -4.78
N ALA A 121 -12.89 1.02 -6.04
CA ALA A 121 -13.38 2.10 -6.90
C ALA A 121 -14.90 2.08 -7.03
N GLY A 122 -15.55 3.23 -6.79
CA GLY A 122 -17.00 3.39 -6.90
C GLY A 122 -17.80 2.70 -5.78
N LYS A 123 -17.17 2.35 -4.65
CA LYS A 123 -17.82 1.67 -3.52
C LYS A 123 -17.92 2.56 -2.26
N ALA A 124 -17.66 3.85 -2.39
CA ALA A 124 -17.83 4.82 -1.31
C ALA A 124 -19.22 5.44 -1.35
#